data_145dae196fe4f2fabac5d3484686de92
#
_entry.id   145dae196fe4f2fabac5d3484686de92
#
_cell.length_a   1.000
_cell.length_b   1.000
_cell.length_c   1.000
_cell.angle_alpha   90.00
_cell.angle_beta   90.00
_cell.angle_gamma   90.00
#
_symmetry.space_group_name_H-M   'P 1'
#
loop_
_entity.id
_entity.type
_entity.pdbx_description
1 polymer ?
#
loop_
_entity_poly.entity_id
_entity_poly.type
_entity_poly.pdbx_seq_one_letter_code
_entity_poly.pdbx_strand_id
1 'polypeptide(L)'
;AVEPIEEVEPLFVAKRAVTWTSWLAMEICKLNGCYTYQNNIPNGPLSYVLIGRKSDCEVVRYLWNSIKTQIESLSDRYLHSNSFARGEGKNASNSFKLAATKTVIERLQSARKQAVAGIESSSLVKLDKRNAEAEIWARSKIKLVSKHGVGYRPNQDAQAAGSAAGHNVSLVGGLGRGNSSGV
;
A
#
# COMPACT_ATOMS: atom_id res chain seq x y z
N ALA A 1 -15.57 -4.83 24.57
CA ALA A 1 -14.46 -5.77 24.50
C ALA A 1 -13.47 -5.30 23.44
N VAL A 2 -12.15 -5.42 23.72
CA VAL A 2 -11.11 -5.08 22.75
C VAL A 2 -11.00 -6.23 21.75
N GLU A 3 -11.10 -5.93 20.46
CA GLU A 3 -10.96 -6.91 19.39
C GLU A 3 -9.54 -7.51 19.40
N PRO A 4 -9.37 -8.84 19.33
CA PRO A 4 -8.06 -9.47 19.40
C PRO A 4 -7.24 -9.21 18.14
N ILE A 5 -5.91 -9.31 18.28
CA ILE A 5 -5.01 -9.33 17.14
C ILE A 5 -4.93 -10.78 16.63
N GLU A 6 -5.11 -10.93 15.33
CA GLU A 6 -5.07 -12.23 14.66
C GLU A 6 -4.41 -12.12 13.28
N GLU A 7 -3.96 -13.25 12.77
CA GLU A 7 -3.61 -13.40 11.37
C GLU A 7 -4.89 -13.70 10.60
N VAL A 8 -5.16 -12.87 9.60
CA VAL A 8 -6.30 -13.05 8.70
C VAL A 8 -5.83 -13.58 7.36
N GLU A 9 -6.75 -13.81 6.43
CA GLU A 9 -6.39 -14.18 5.06
C GLU A 9 -5.35 -13.22 4.48
N PRO A 10 -4.41 -13.72 3.66
CA PRO A 10 -3.40 -12.88 3.02
C PRO A 10 -4.01 -11.68 2.31
N LEU A 11 -3.33 -10.54 2.39
CA LEU A 11 -3.75 -9.34 1.67
C LEU A 11 -3.75 -9.59 0.16
N PHE A 12 -2.71 -10.28 -0.32
CA PHE A 12 -2.65 -10.79 -1.68
C PHE A 12 -1.59 -11.89 -1.81
N VAL A 13 -1.66 -12.62 -2.93
CA VAL A 13 -0.73 -13.68 -3.31
C VAL A 13 -0.12 -13.35 -4.67
N ALA A 14 1.17 -13.52 -4.82
CA ALA A 14 1.91 -13.21 -6.03
C ALA A 14 2.89 -14.32 -6.39
N LYS A 15 3.27 -14.42 -7.67
CA LYS A 15 4.31 -15.35 -8.11
C LYS A 15 5.71 -14.94 -7.66
N ARG A 16 5.93 -13.64 -7.47
CA ARG A 16 7.19 -13.04 -7.04
C ARG A 16 6.97 -11.72 -6.32
N ALA A 17 7.94 -11.34 -5.49
CA ALA A 17 7.94 -10.03 -4.86
C ALA A 17 8.09 -8.92 -5.90
N VAL A 18 7.31 -7.86 -5.74
CA VAL A 18 7.40 -6.64 -6.53
C VAL A 18 7.49 -5.46 -5.56
N THR A 19 8.48 -4.61 -5.77
CA THR A 19 8.83 -3.56 -4.79
C THR A 19 7.69 -2.60 -4.49
N TRP A 20 6.99 -2.11 -5.50
CA TRP A 20 5.92 -1.14 -5.29
C TRP A 20 4.71 -1.73 -4.54
N THR A 21 4.37 -3.00 -4.79
CA THR A 21 3.28 -3.67 -4.07
C THR A 21 3.64 -3.91 -2.61
N SER A 22 4.87 -4.36 -2.35
CA SER A 22 5.36 -4.57 -0.99
C SER A 22 5.37 -3.27 -0.18
N TRP A 23 5.88 -2.20 -0.79
CA TRP A 23 5.94 -0.89 -0.14
C TRP A 23 4.55 -0.33 0.15
N LEU A 24 3.65 -0.36 -0.83
CA LEU A 24 2.27 0.09 -0.66
C LEU A 24 1.56 -0.69 0.46
N ALA A 25 1.69 -2.02 0.47
CA ALA A 25 1.08 -2.88 1.48
C ALA A 25 1.58 -2.53 2.89
N MET A 26 2.89 -2.38 3.07
CA MET A 26 3.50 -2.03 4.36
C MET A 26 3.00 -0.68 4.87
N GLU A 27 2.96 0.33 4.03
CA GLU A 27 2.53 1.69 4.45
C GLU A 27 1.02 1.75 4.73
N ILE A 28 0.17 1.11 3.93
CA ILE A 28 -1.26 1.05 4.22
C ILE A 28 -1.50 0.33 5.56
N CYS A 29 -0.82 -0.79 5.81
CA CYS A 29 -0.93 -1.51 7.08
C CYS A 29 -0.51 -0.64 8.25
N LYS A 30 0.67 -0.01 8.17
CA LYS A 30 1.20 0.86 9.22
C LYS A 30 0.25 2.01 9.54
N LEU A 31 -0.31 2.66 8.53
CA LEU A 31 -1.22 3.77 8.70
C LEU A 31 -2.59 3.37 9.30
N ASN A 32 -2.94 2.10 9.26
CA ASN A 32 -4.24 1.58 9.72
C ASN A 32 -4.12 0.58 10.88
N GLY A 33 -3.03 0.60 11.63
CA GLY A 33 -2.88 -0.21 12.84
C GLY A 33 -2.66 -1.70 12.60
N CYS A 34 -2.27 -2.09 11.39
CA CYS A 34 -1.97 -3.47 10.99
C CYS A 34 -0.48 -3.66 10.70
N TYR A 35 -0.09 -4.92 10.58
CA TYR A 35 1.25 -5.34 10.18
C TYR A 35 1.17 -6.32 9.02
N THR A 36 2.15 -6.31 8.12
CA THR A 36 2.26 -7.29 7.03
C THR A 36 3.69 -7.74 6.84
N TYR A 37 3.87 -8.97 6.45
CA TYR A 37 5.15 -9.54 6.05
C TYR A 37 4.98 -10.48 4.86
N GLN A 38 6.08 -10.74 4.15
CA GLN A 38 6.09 -11.68 3.04
C GLN A 38 6.36 -13.09 3.55
N ASN A 39 5.51 -14.02 3.19
CA ASN A 39 5.72 -15.43 3.42
C ASN A 39 6.08 -16.12 2.09
N ASN A 40 7.32 -16.57 2.00
CA ASN A 40 7.85 -17.30 0.84
C ASN A 40 7.79 -18.79 1.10
N ILE A 41 6.91 -19.48 0.40
CA ILE A 41 6.88 -20.94 0.41
C ILE A 41 7.88 -21.42 -0.66
N PRO A 42 8.86 -22.27 -0.31
CA PRO A 42 9.77 -22.84 -1.30
C PRO A 42 8.99 -23.51 -2.44
N ASN A 43 9.27 -23.09 -3.69
CA ASN A 43 8.57 -23.54 -4.89
C ASN A 43 7.06 -23.24 -4.92
N GLY A 44 6.59 -22.35 -4.07
CA GLY A 44 5.20 -21.93 -3.97
C GLY A 44 4.99 -20.43 -4.21
N PRO A 45 3.76 -19.98 -4.10
CA PRO A 45 3.44 -18.55 -4.24
C PRO A 45 3.99 -17.77 -3.04
N LEU A 46 4.30 -16.50 -3.30
CA LEU A 46 4.57 -15.51 -2.29
C LEU A 46 3.24 -14.97 -1.76
N SER A 47 3.02 -15.00 -0.46
CA SER A 47 1.85 -14.38 0.16
C SER A 47 2.25 -13.20 1.06
N TYR A 48 1.40 -12.17 1.08
CA TYR A 48 1.52 -11.05 1.99
C TYR A 48 0.53 -11.26 3.13
N VAL A 49 1.05 -11.77 4.23
CA VAL A 49 0.26 -12.08 5.42
C VAL A 49 -0.18 -10.79 6.08
N LEU A 50 -1.43 -10.73 6.51
CA LEU A 50 -2.03 -9.56 7.15
C LEU A 50 -2.35 -9.87 8.61
N ILE A 51 -1.86 -9.04 9.52
CA ILE A 51 -2.01 -9.18 10.96
C ILE A 51 -2.56 -7.90 11.55
N GLY A 52 -3.58 -8.02 12.36
CA GLY A 52 -4.20 -6.89 13.05
C GLY A 52 -5.54 -7.27 13.68
N ARG A 53 -6.28 -6.27 14.09
CA ARG A 53 -7.68 -6.45 14.46
C ARG A 53 -8.50 -6.61 13.20
N LYS A 54 -9.51 -7.44 13.22
CA LYS A 54 -10.33 -7.77 12.04
C LYS A 54 -10.88 -6.50 11.36
N SER A 55 -11.42 -5.57 12.15
CA SER A 55 -11.94 -4.30 11.64
C SER A 55 -10.87 -3.45 10.93
N ASP A 56 -9.66 -3.37 11.50
CA ASP A 56 -8.54 -2.64 10.90
C ASP A 56 -8.06 -3.35 9.61
N CYS A 57 -8.03 -4.68 9.60
CA CYS A 57 -7.66 -5.48 8.43
C CYS A 57 -8.65 -5.33 7.27
N GLU A 58 -9.94 -5.19 7.53
CA GLU A 58 -10.96 -4.92 6.51
C GLU A 58 -10.73 -3.57 5.82
N VAL A 59 -10.39 -2.54 6.58
CA VAL A 59 -10.03 -1.22 6.04
C VAL A 59 -8.78 -1.32 5.16
N VAL A 60 -7.73 -1.99 5.64
CA VAL A 60 -6.50 -2.21 4.89
C VAL A 60 -6.78 -2.93 3.58
N ARG A 61 -7.56 -3.98 3.60
CA ARG A 61 -7.92 -4.77 2.41
C ARG A 61 -8.67 -3.94 1.37
N TYR A 62 -9.60 -3.12 1.82
CA TYR A 62 -10.34 -2.22 0.97
C TYR A 62 -9.43 -1.18 0.30
N LEU A 63 -8.62 -0.47 1.08
CA LEU A 63 -7.68 0.54 0.57
C LEU A 63 -6.66 -0.07 -0.37
N TRP A 64 -6.10 -1.22 -0.01
CA TRP A 64 -5.16 -1.96 -0.84
C TRP A 64 -5.74 -2.27 -2.22
N ASN A 65 -6.90 -2.90 -2.27
CA ASN A 65 -7.54 -3.29 -3.53
C ASN A 65 -7.85 -2.07 -4.40
N SER A 66 -8.41 -1.01 -3.79
CA SER A 66 -8.77 0.21 -4.49
C SER A 66 -7.54 0.92 -5.08
N ILE A 67 -6.52 1.16 -4.27
CA ILE A 67 -5.32 1.91 -4.69
C ILE A 67 -4.50 1.11 -5.70
N LYS A 68 -4.27 -0.19 -5.43
CA LYS A 68 -3.54 -1.08 -6.33
C LYS A 68 -4.16 -1.10 -7.73
N THR A 69 -5.47 -1.31 -7.81
CA THR A 69 -6.19 -1.36 -9.09
C THR A 69 -6.09 -0.05 -9.85
N GLN A 70 -6.17 1.08 -9.17
CA GLN A 70 -6.03 2.39 -9.80
C GLN A 70 -4.62 2.61 -10.34
N ILE A 71 -3.58 2.30 -9.58
CA ILE A 71 -2.18 2.43 -10.02
C ILE A 71 -1.92 1.54 -11.23
N GLU A 72 -2.40 0.31 -11.24
CA GLU A 72 -2.27 -0.62 -12.37
C GLU A 72 -2.97 -0.07 -13.61
N SER A 73 -4.21 0.38 -13.49
CA SER A 73 -4.98 0.96 -14.59
C SER A 73 -4.33 2.23 -15.17
N LEU A 74 -3.80 3.10 -14.31
CA LEU A 74 -3.08 4.30 -14.76
C LEU A 74 -1.78 3.95 -15.47
N SER A 75 -1.04 2.97 -14.99
CA SER A 75 0.17 2.47 -15.63
C SER A 75 -0.13 1.87 -17.00
N ASP A 76 -1.17 1.06 -17.12
CA ASP A 76 -1.57 0.46 -18.39
C ASP A 76 -1.95 1.52 -19.42
N ARG A 77 -2.70 2.53 -19.01
CA ARG A 77 -3.03 3.68 -19.89
C ARG A 77 -1.77 4.42 -20.34
N TYR A 78 -0.83 4.66 -19.44
CA TYR A 78 0.44 5.29 -19.78
C TYR A 78 1.21 4.47 -20.81
N LEU A 79 1.31 3.16 -20.63
CA LEU A 79 1.99 2.27 -21.55
C LEU A 79 1.34 2.23 -22.94
N HIS A 80 0.01 2.25 -23.01
CA HIS A 80 -0.72 2.28 -24.29
C HIS A 80 -0.60 3.61 -25.04
N SER A 81 -0.42 4.71 -24.30
CA SER A 81 -0.31 6.05 -24.87
C SER A 81 1.10 6.43 -25.30
N ASN A 82 2.11 5.59 -25.02
CA ASN A 82 3.51 5.86 -25.32
C ASN A 82 4.14 4.68 -26.04
N SER A 83 5.11 5.00 -26.89
CA SER A 83 5.91 3.99 -27.60
C SER A 83 7.20 3.72 -26.83
N PHE A 84 7.55 2.46 -26.69
CA PHE A 84 8.77 2.01 -26.00
C PHE A 84 9.58 1.11 -26.93
N ALA A 85 10.89 1.21 -26.85
CA ALA A 85 11.78 0.25 -27.51
C ALA A 85 11.54 -1.16 -26.91
N ARG A 86 11.95 -2.17 -27.66
CA ARG A 86 11.76 -3.58 -27.27
C ARG A 86 12.38 -3.85 -25.89
N GLY A 87 11.56 -4.27 -24.94
CA GLY A 87 11.98 -4.59 -23.57
C GLY A 87 11.95 -3.41 -22.59
N GLU A 88 11.79 -2.17 -23.03
CA GLU A 88 11.74 -1.00 -22.14
C GLU A 88 10.40 -0.81 -21.43
N GLY A 89 9.31 -1.31 -22.02
CA GLY A 89 7.96 -1.14 -21.45
C GLY A 89 7.82 -1.70 -20.03
N LYS A 90 8.51 -2.80 -19.71
CA LYS A 90 8.51 -3.37 -18.37
C LYS A 90 9.19 -2.46 -17.34
N ASN A 91 10.32 -1.85 -17.72
CA ASN A 91 11.03 -0.90 -16.87
C ASN A 91 10.21 0.38 -16.69
N ALA A 92 9.59 0.89 -17.75
CA ALA A 92 8.70 2.03 -17.71
C ALA A 92 7.49 1.76 -16.79
N SER A 93 6.85 0.60 -16.89
CA SER A 93 5.77 0.18 -15.99
C SER A 93 6.20 0.18 -14.52
N ASN A 94 7.33 -0.43 -14.20
CA ASN A 94 7.84 -0.45 -12.84
C ASN A 94 8.16 0.94 -12.31
N SER A 95 8.81 1.78 -13.11
CA SER A 95 9.17 3.16 -12.74
C SER A 95 7.93 4.00 -12.50
N PHE A 96 6.91 3.87 -13.35
CA PHE A 96 5.62 4.53 -13.20
C PHE A 96 4.93 4.13 -11.89
N LYS A 97 4.79 2.81 -11.66
CA LYS A 97 4.08 2.28 -10.49
C LYS A 97 4.78 2.63 -9.18
N LEU A 98 6.11 2.60 -9.14
CA LEU A 98 6.88 3.03 -7.96
C LEU A 98 6.69 4.51 -7.66
N ALA A 99 6.75 5.37 -8.68
CA ALA A 99 6.56 6.80 -8.50
C ALA A 99 5.12 7.16 -8.09
N ALA A 100 4.12 6.53 -8.71
CA ALA A 100 2.72 6.69 -8.31
C ALA A 100 2.49 6.23 -6.87
N THR A 101 3.06 5.09 -6.48
CA THR A 101 2.99 4.58 -5.11
C THR A 101 3.60 5.56 -4.11
N LYS A 102 4.77 6.12 -4.40
CA LYS A 102 5.42 7.13 -3.55
C LYS A 102 4.49 8.32 -3.32
N THR A 103 3.93 8.87 -4.38
CA THR A 103 3.01 10.03 -4.30
C THR A 103 1.76 9.68 -3.49
N VAL A 104 1.19 8.50 -3.70
CA VAL A 104 0.02 8.03 -2.93
C VAL A 104 0.35 7.91 -1.45
N ILE A 105 1.49 7.33 -1.09
CA ILE A 105 1.94 7.18 0.30
C ILE A 105 2.11 8.56 0.95
N GLU A 106 2.77 9.50 0.29
CA GLU A 106 2.95 10.87 0.78
C GLU A 106 1.60 11.56 1.03
N ARG A 107 0.62 11.36 0.15
CA ARG A 107 -0.74 11.88 0.31
C ARG A 107 -1.48 11.22 1.48
N LEU A 108 -1.37 9.90 1.63
CA LEU A 108 -1.96 9.19 2.77
C LEU A 108 -1.38 9.67 4.11
N GLN A 109 -0.06 9.82 4.17
CA GLN A 109 0.63 10.33 5.36
C GLN A 109 0.22 11.78 5.67
N SER A 110 0.09 12.63 4.65
CA SER A 110 -0.37 14.02 4.79
C SER A 110 -1.81 14.09 5.27
N ALA A 111 -2.71 13.31 4.66
CA ALA A 111 -4.10 13.24 5.08
C ALA A 111 -4.24 12.79 6.54
N ARG A 112 -3.41 11.82 6.95
CA ARG A 112 -3.35 11.38 8.33
C ARG A 112 -2.91 12.50 9.27
N LYS A 113 -1.83 13.22 8.92
CA LYS A 113 -1.35 14.36 9.72
C LYS A 113 -2.41 15.47 9.86
N GLN A 114 -3.15 15.75 8.79
CA GLN A 114 -4.21 16.76 8.79
C GLN A 114 -5.40 16.33 9.66
N ALA A 115 -5.80 15.07 9.58
CA ALA A 115 -6.84 14.52 10.43
C ALA A 115 -6.50 14.59 11.92
N VAL A 116 -5.20 14.54 12.26
CA VAL A 116 -4.67 14.70 13.62
C VAL A 116 -4.76 16.13 14.13
N ALA A 117 -4.43 17.08 13.27
CA ALA A 117 -4.45 18.50 13.67
C ALA A 117 -5.88 18.98 14.03
N GLY A 118 -6.93 18.26 13.58
CA GLY A 118 -8.33 18.58 13.80
C GLY A 118 -9.08 17.78 14.87
N ILE A 119 -8.50 16.65 15.34
CA ILE A 119 -9.13 15.75 16.30
C ILE A 119 -8.07 15.31 17.31
N GLU A 120 -8.43 15.21 18.58
CA GLU A 120 -7.54 14.82 19.68
C GLU A 120 -6.47 13.80 19.24
N SER A 121 -5.21 14.10 19.51
CA SER A 121 -4.02 13.28 19.24
C SER A 121 -4.12 11.82 19.72
N SER A 122 -5.12 11.53 20.57
CA SER A 122 -5.40 10.21 21.14
C SER A 122 -5.70 9.12 20.12
N SER A 123 -6.39 9.45 19.00
CA SER A 123 -6.78 8.43 18.00
C SER A 123 -5.63 7.92 17.17
N LEU A 124 -4.63 8.76 16.90
CA LEU A 124 -3.45 8.35 16.14
C LEU A 124 -2.43 7.60 16.98
N VAL A 125 -2.22 8.06 18.19
CA VAL A 125 -1.42 7.30 19.16
C VAL A 125 -1.98 5.89 19.29
N LYS A 126 -3.30 5.73 19.24
CA LYS A 126 -3.95 4.41 19.21
C LYS A 126 -3.60 3.59 17.97
N LEU A 127 -3.60 4.19 16.77
CA LEU A 127 -3.26 3.45 15.55
C LEU A 127 -1.78 3.06 15.50
N ASP A 128 -0.87 3.95 15.90
CA ASP A 128 0.55 3.63 15.98
C ASP A 128 0.81 2.53 17.04
N LYS A 129 0.12 2.58 18.16
CA LYS A 129 0.17 1.53 19.18
C LYS A 129 -0.36 0.19 18.62
N ARG A 130 -1.46 0.19 17.89
CA ARG A 130 -2.03 -1.00 17.26
C ARG A 130 -1.08 -1.63 16.24
N ASN A 131 -0.42 -0.81 15.42
CA ASN A 131 0.58 -1.30 14.48
C ASN A 131 1.76 -1.95 15.21
N ALA A 132 2.29 -1.32 16.26
CA ALA A 132 3.37 -1.87 17.07
C ALA A 132 2.95 -3.18 17.77
N GLU A 133 1.73 -3.25 18.31
CA GLU A 133 1.17 -4.47 18.90
C GLU A 133 1.06 -5.60 17.88
N ALA A 134 0.60 -5.31 16.66
CA ALA A 134 0.50 -6.28 15.58
C ALA A 134 1.90 -6.79 15.14
N GLU A 135 2.89 -5.92 15.06
CA GLU A 135 4.28 -6.30 14.76
C GLU A 135 4.87 -7.18 15.87
N ILE A 136 4.69 -6.82 17.14
CA ILE A 136 5.15 -7.62 18.29
C ILE A 136 4.51 -9.00 18.26
N TRP A 137 3.21 -9.07 17.99
CA TRP A 137 2.48 -10.32 17.86
C TRP A 137 3.06 -11.19 16.75
N ALA A 138 3.31 -10.63 15.55
CA ALA A 138 3.93 -11.34 14.43
C ALA A 138 5.30 -11.90 14.79
N ARG A 139 6.17 -11.07 15.39
CA ARG A 139 7.53 -11.46 15.79
C ARG A 139 7.54 -12.51 16.91
N SER A 140 6.51 -12.57 17.74
CA SER A 140 6.35 -13.61 18.76
C SER A 140 6.02 -14.99 18.19
N LYS A 141 5.43 -15.02 16.99
CA LYS A 141 5.00 -16.27 16.33
C LYS A 141 6.00 -16.78 15.30
N ILE A 142 6.73 -15.87 14.64
CA ILE A 142 7.54 -16.17 13.45
C ILE A 142 8.87 -15.43 13.52
N LYS A 143 9.95 -16.11 13.08
CA LYS A 143 11.24 -15.46 12.89
C LYS A 143 11.22 -14.66 11.57
N LEU A 144 11.13 -13.36 11.68
CA LEU A 144 11.18 -12.44 10.54
C LEU A 144 12.62 -12.12 10.16
N VAL A 145 12.91 -12.11 8.86
CA VAL A 145 14.23 -11.75 8.30
C VAL A 145 14.07 -10.53 7.41
N SER A 146 14.91 -9.51 7.62
CA SER A 146 14.94 -8.35 6.73
C SER A 146 15.56 -8.71 5.39
N LYS A 147 14.91 -8.33 4.29
CA LYS A 147 15.46 -8.43 2.94
C LYS A 147 15.71 -7.04 2.38
N HIS A 148 16.88 -6.87 1.77
CA HIS A 148 17.20 -5.66 1.03
C HIS A 148 16.74 -5.81 -0.43
N GLY A 149 16.15 -4.74 -0.97
CA GLY A 149 15.75 -4.68 -2.37
C GLY A 149 16.96 -4.58 -3.31
N VAL A 150 16.80 -5.07 -4.53
CA VAL A 150 17.79 -4.91 -5.60
C VAL A 150 17.58 -3.53 -6.23
N GLY A 151 18.68 -2.80 -6.43
CA GLY A 151 18.65 -1.53 -7.14
C GLY A 151 18.17 -1.71 -8.59
N TYR A 152 17.44 -0.73 -9.11
CA TYR A 152 17.02 -0.70 -10.50
C TYR A 152 17.35 0.66 -11.14
N ARG A 153 17.49 0.66 -12.46
CA ARG A 153 17.64 1.91 -13.22
C ARG A 153 16.26 2.47 -13.54
N PRO A 154 15.89 3.64 -13.02
CA PRO A 154 14.59 4.21 -13.30
C PRO A 154 14.48 4.74 -14.74
N ASN A 155 13.28 4.62 -15.32
CA ASN A 155 12.90 5.36 -16.51
C ASN A 155 12.33 6.72 -16.02
N GLN A 156 13.04 7.82 -16.33
CA GLN A 156 12.71 9.16 -15.81
C GLN A 156 11.36 9.68 -16.28
N ASP A 157 11.01 9.48 -17.56
CA ASP A 157 9.73 9.93 -18.11
C ASP A 157 8.56 9.18 -17.45
N ALA A 158 8.71 7.87 -17.28
CA ALA A 158 7.74 7.04 -16.60
C ALA A 158 7.61 7.41 -15.10
N GLN A 159 8.70 7.80 -14.45
CA GLN A 159 8.65 8.30 -13.07
C GLN A 159 7.88 9.61 -12.96
N ALA A 160 8.15 10.57 -13.84
CA ALA A 160 7.43 11.84 -13.86
C ALA A 160 5.93 11.63 -14.10
N ALA A 161 5.58 10.80 -15.08
CA ALA A 161 4.19 10.44 -15.37
C ALA A 161 3.51 9.71 -14.20
N GLY A 162 4.22 8.78 -13.56
CA GLY A 162 3.73 8.05 -12.39
C GLY A 162 3.49 8.97 -11.18
N SER A 163 4.40 9.89 -10.91
CA SER A 163 4.23 10.89 -9.85
C SER A 163 3.00 11.76 -10.08
N ALA A 164 2.81 12.25 -11.31
CA ALA A 164 1.63 13.01 -11.69
C ALA A 164 0.34 12.18 -11.54
N ALA A 165 0.36 10.94 -12.02
CA ALA A 165 -0.77 10.03 -11.91
C ALA A 165 -1.14 9.69 -10.47
N GLY A 166 -0.17 9.59 -9.57
CA GLY A 166 -0.39 9.35 -8.15
C GLY A 166 -1.26 10.42 -7.47
N HIS A 167 -1.27 11.65 -7.98
CA HIS A 167 -2.18 12.70 -7.50
C HIS A 167 -3.64 12.45 -7.90
N ASN A 168 -3.89 11.68 -8.96
CA ASN A 168 -5.22 11.35 -9.46
C ASN A 168 -5.80 10.07 -8.85
N VAL A 169 -5.02 9.33 -8.06
CA VAL A 169 -5.52 8.17 -7.34
C VAL A 169 -6.52 8.63 -6.28
N SER A 170 -7.73 8.08 -6.31
CA SER A 170 -8.73 8.33 -5.28
C SER A 170 -8.33 7.61 -3.99
N LEU A 171 -8.15 8.37 -2.92
CA LEU A 171 -7.91 7.86 -1.57
C LEU A 171 -9.22 7.71 -0.78
N VAL A 172 -10.31 8.22 -1.35
CA VAL A 172 -11.65 8.20 -0.73
C VAL A 172 -12.35 6.92 -1.13
N GLY A 173 -12.24 5.97 -0.29
CA GLY A 173 -12.92 4.70 -0.46
C GLY A 173 -13.39 4.15 0.88
N GLY A 174 -14.05 4.94 1.69
CA GLY A 174 -14.56 4.45 2.96
C GLY A 174 -15.03 5.51 3.95
N LEU A 175 -14.81 6.78 3.67
CA LEU A 175 -15.39 7.85 4.48
C LEU A 175 -16.33 8.68 3.59
N GLY A 176 -17.62 8.38 3.72
CA GLY A 176 -18.76 9.16 3.34
C GLY A 176 -18.62 10.07 2.11
N ARG A 177 -19.28 9.74 1.01
CA ARG A 177 -19.73 10.72 0.02
C ARG A 177 -20.51 11.81 0.75
N GLY A 178 -19.84 12.89 1.11
CA GLY A 178 -20.52 14.16 1.31
C GLY A 178 -21.08 14.60 -0.02
N ASN A 179 -22.39 14.51 -0.18
CA ASN A 179 -23.16 15.13 -1.24
C ASN A 179 -22.81 16.62 -1.27
N SER A 180 -22.10 17.07 -2.26
CA SER A 180 -22.17 18.47 -2.69
C SER A 180 -22.98 18.53 -3.97
N SER A 181 -24.30 18.47 -3.82
CA SER A 181 -25.23 19.06 -4.76
C SER A 181 -25.13 20.57 -4.51
N GLY A 182 -24.40 21.24 -5.35
CA GLY A 182 -24.42 22.69 -5.45
C GLY A 182 -25.19 23.09 -6.69
N VAL A 183 -26.23 23.80 -6.50
CA VAL A 183 -27.05 24.58 -7.42
C VAL A 183 -26.23 25.38 -8.42
#